data_be5dfe05cf19eb84a8d3dfb9c4c45038
#
_entry.id   be5dfe05cf19eb84a8d3dfb9c4c45038
#
_cell.length_a   1.000
_cell.length_b   1.000
_cell.length_c   1.000
_cell.angle_alpha   90.00
_cell.angle_beta   90.00
_cell.angle_gamma   90.00
#
_symmetry.space_group_name_H-M   'P 1'
#
loop_
_entity.id
_entity.type
_entity.pdbx_description
1 polymer ?
#
loop_
_entity_poly.entity_id
_entity_poly.type
_entity_poly.pdbx_seq_one_letter_code
_entity_poly.pdbx_strand_id
1 'polypeptide(L)'
;MGIKTYNPYTPSRRNMTSSDFAEVTKSTPEKSLLVSLNKTAGRNNQGKITVRHHGGGPRKKYRIIDFKRRKDDIPATVVAIEYDPNRTANIALICYADGEKAYILAPNGLTVGSKLMNGEKAEIRVGNCLPLQNIPIGTQIHNIELYPGKGGQLVRSAGNSAQLMAKEGKYATLRLPSGEMRMVPIICRATIGQVGNIDHELINIGKAGRKRHMGIRPTVRGSVMNPNDHPHGGGEGKTGIGRPSPVTPWGKPALGLKTRKKNKKSNKLIVRTRDGKNVK
;
A
#
# COMPACT_ATOMS: atom_id res chain seq x y z
N MET A 1 -2.16 -9.11 -16.97
CA MET A 1 -3.43 -8.81 -16.29
C MET A 1 -4.34 -8.09 -17.21
N GLY A 2 -5.65 -8.29 -17.07
CA GLY A 2 -6.64 -7.65 -17.91
C GLY A 2 -7.52 -6.70 -17.12
N ILE A 3 -7.86 -5.58 -17.76
CA ILE A 3 -8.89 -4.66 -17.25
C ILE A 3 -10.17 -4.96 -18.00
N LYS A 4 -11.21 -5.34 -17.25
CA LYS A 4 -12.55 -5.55 -17.77
C LYS A 4 -13.22 -4.19 -17.95
N THR A 5 -13.60 -3.87 -19.17
CA THR A 5 -14.45 -2.73 -19.55
C THR A 5 -15.92 -3.15 -19.58
N TYR A 6 -16.82 -2.19 -19.57
CA TYR A 6 -18.27 -2.42 -19.58
C TYR A 6 -18.93 -1.66 -20.70
N ASN A 7 -19.99 -2.23 -21.28
CA ASN A 7 -20.80 -1.54 -22.26
C ASN A 7 -21.49 -0.32 -21.65
N PRO A 8 -21.57 0.81 -22.37
CA PRO A 8 -22.04 2.11 -21.84
C PRO A 8 -23.56 2.23 -21.74
N TYR A 9 -24.24 1.24 -21.16
CA TYR A 9 -25.72 1.28 -20.99
C TYR A 9 -26.20 2.35 -20.03
N THR A 10 -25.36 2.77 -19.09
CA THR A 10 -25.67 3.82 -18.12
C THR A 10 -24.49 4.78 -17.97
N PRO A 11 -24.73 6.06 -17.52
CA PRO A 11 -23.64 7.00 -17.28
C PRO A 11 -22.53 6.45 -16.37
N SER A 12 -22.90 5.66 -15.36
CA SER A 12 -21.93 5.02 -14.44
C SER A 12 -21.05 3.97 -15.14
N ARG A 13 -21.63 3.20 -16.07
CA ARG A 13 -20.90 2.13 -16.75
C ARG A 13 -19.98 2.63 -17.86
N ARG A 14 -20.26 3.81 -18.42
CA ARG A 14 -19.48 4.37 -19.52
C ARG A 14 -17.98 4.39 -19.26
N ASN A 15 -17.59 4.82 -18.06
CA ASN A 15 -16.18 4.95 -17.68
C ASN A 15 -15.73 3.93 -16.60
N MET A 16 -16.62 2.99 -16.25
CA MET A 16 -16.31 2.02 -15.20
C MET A 16 -15.43 0.90 -15.74
N THR A 17 -14.38 0.58 -14.99
CA THR A 17 -13.55 -0.58 -15.24
C THR A 17 -13.38 -1.42 -13.97
N SER A 18 -12.93 -2.66 -14.10
CA SER A 18 -12.59 -3.52 -12.98
C SER A 18 -11.45 -4.45 -13.36
N SER A 19 -10.78 -5.03 -12.36
CA SER A 19 -9.87 -6.15 -12.61
C SER A 19 -10.65 -7.34 -13.16
N ASP A 20 -10.04 -8.14 -14.01
CA ASP A 20 -10.53 -9.43 -14.49
C ASP A 20 -10.26 -10.57 -13.49
N PHE A 21 -9.41 -10.32 -12.47
CA PHE A 21 -8.95 -11.30 -11.49
C PHE A 21 -8.28 -12.54 -12.07
N ALA A 22 -7.71 -12.45 -13.26
CA ALA A 22 -7.09 -13.60 -13.95
C ALA A 22 -5.96 -14.26 -13.14
N GLU A 23 -5.24 -13.50 -12.30
CA GLU A 23 -4.18 -14.04 -11.45
C GLU A 23 -4.70 -14.80 -10.22
N VAL A 24 -5.96 -14.58 -9.82
CA VAL A 24 -6.53 -15.17 -8.62
C VAL A 24 -6.93 -16.61 -8.89
N THR A 25 -6.28 -17.56 -8.25
CA THR A 25 -6.51 -18.99 -8.45
C THR A 25 -7.48 -19.58 -7.42
N LYS A 26 -7.67 -18.93 -6.27
CA LYS A 26 -8.56 -19.40 -5.19
C LYS A 26 -9.38 -18.25 -4.61
N SER A 27 -10.68 -18.42 -4.49
CA SER A 27 -11.61 -17.42 -3.95
C SER A 27 -11.85 -17.54 -2.45
N THR A 28 -11.69 -18.74 -1.87
CA THR A 28 -11.92 -19.00 -0.45
C THR A 28 -10.61 -18.89 0.33
N PRO A 29 -10.55 -17.98 1.35
CA PRO A 29 -9.34 -17.83 2.14
C PRO A 29 -9.13 -18.97 3.15
N GLU A 30 -7.88 -19.17 3.56
CA GLU A 30 -7.51 -20.12 4.61
C GLU A 30 -8.07 -19.66 5.96
N LYS A 31 -8.91 -20.48 6.60
CA LYS A 31 -9.66 -20.11 7.81
C LYS A 31 -8.75 -19.84 9.01
N SER A 32 -7.67 -20.60 9.17
CA SER A 32 -6.72 -20.46 10.28
C SER A 32 -5.98 -19.11 10.27
N LEU A 33 -5.85 -18.48 9.10
CA LEU A 33 -5.16 -17.20 8.91
C LEU A 33 -6.09 -15.98 8.85
N LEU A 34 -7.35 -16.14 9.31
CA LEU A 34 -8.35 -15.07 9.32
C LEU A 34 -8.65 -14.55 10.72
N VAL A 35 -8.64 -13.24 10.85
CA VAL A 35 -9.04 -12.54 12.09
C VAL A 35 -10.17 -11.56 11.80
N SER A 36 -11.11 -11.42 12.74
CA SER A 36 -12.15 -10.39 12.68
C SER A 36 -11.54 -8.99 12.73
N LEU A 37 -11.99 -8.13 11.83
CA LEU A 37 -11.58 -6.73 11.78
C LEU A 37 -12.73 -5.84 12.25
N ASN A 38 -12.60 -5.25 13.42
CA ASN A 38 -13.55 -4.26 13.93
C ASN A 38 -13.38 -2.93 13.20
N LYS A 39 -14.50 -2.34 12.81
CA LYS A 39 -14.52 -1.06 12.11
C LYS A 39 -14.59 0.08 13.11
N THR A 40 -13.59 0.95 13.13
CA THR A 40 -13.56 2.17 13.96
C THR A 40 -14.25 3.36 13.29
N ALA A 41 -14.51 3.29 11.97
CA ALA A 41 -15.14 4.35 11.18
C ALA A 41 -14.49 5.74 11.38
N GLY A 42 -13.16 5.77 11.46
CA GLY A 42 -12.38 7.00 11.66
C GLY A 42 -12.43 7.57 13.08
N ARG A 43 -12.91 6.80 14.06
CA ARG A 43 -12.98 7.20 15.46
C ARG A 43 -11.73 6.78 16.22
N ASN A 44 -11.31 7.61 17.20
CA ASN A 44 -10.23 7.29 18.13
C ASN A 44 -10.73 6.42 19.30
N ASN A 45 -9.86 6.16 20.29
CA ASN A 45 -10.18 5.42 21.52
C ASN A 45 -11.25 6.10 22.40
N GLN A 46 -11.46 7.42 22.25
CA GLN A 46 -12.49 8.19 22.94
C GLN A 46 -13.83 8.28 22.16
N GLY A 47 -13.94 7.59 21.02
CA GLY A 47 -15.13 7.62 20.17
C GLY A 47 -15.25 8.87 19.27
N LYS A 48 -14.32 9.84 19.36
CA LYS A 48 -14.33 11.06 18.56
C LYS A 48 -13.82 10.80 17.14
N ILE A 49 -14.45 11.41 16.15
CA ILE A 49 -14.03 11.30 14.75
C ILE A 49 -12.75 12.13 14.55
N THR A 50 -11.63 11.45 14.33
CA THR A 50 -10.32 12.05 14.02
C THR A 50 -9.99 11.99 12.54
N VAL A 51 -10.55 11.03 11.81
CA VAL A 51 -10.42 10.89 10.35
C VAL A 51 -11.82 10.86 9.76
N ARG A 52 -12.20 11.95 9.07
CA ARG A 52 -13.53 12.09 8.46
C ARG A 52 -13.68 11.20 7.23
N HIS A 53 -14.92 11.01 6.80
CA HIS A 53 -15.32 10.34 5.57
C HIS A 53 -14.94 8.85 5.51
N HIS A 54 -14.76 8.19 6.65
CA HIS A 54 -14.60 6.75 6.77
C HIS A 54 -15.84 6.10 7.40
N GLY A 55 -16.14 4.88 6.98
CA GLY A 55 -17.21 4.06 7.53
C GLY A 55 -18.13 3.47 6.48
N GLY A 56 -19.03 2.59 6.93
CA GLY A 56 -19.86 1.79 6.04
C GLY A 56 -19.07 0.70 5.30
N GLY A 57 -19.61 0.22 4.20
CA GLY A 57 -19.05 -0.90 3.43
C GLY A 57 -19.29 -2.27 4.09
N PRO A 58 -19.02 -3.39 3.39
CA PRO A 58 -19.21 -4.74 3.88
C PRO A 58 -18.27 -5.08 5.04
N ARG A 59 -18.61 -6.10 5.82
CA ARG A 59 -17.68 -6.67 6.80
C ARG A 59 -16.52 -7.35 6.07
N LYS A 60 -15.31 -7.14 6.57
CA LYS A 60 -14.07 -7.73 6.02
C LYS A 60 -13.36 -8.48 7.13
N LYS A 61 -12.83 -9.65 6.81
CA LYS A 61 -11.88 -10.35 7.68
C LYS A 61 -10.46 -9.94 7.27
N TYR A 62 -9.58 -9.80 8.24
CA TYR A 62 -8.17 -9.53 8.02
C TYR A 62 -7.44 -10.86 7.75
N ARG A 63 -6.60 -10.90 6.71
CA ARG A 63 -5.67 -11.99 6.47
C ARG A 63 -4.36 -11.67 7.18
N ILE A 64 -3.90 -12.60 8.00
CA ILE A 64 -2.62 -12.48 8.69
C ILE A 64 -1.53 -12.68 7.64
N ILE A 65 -0.81 -11.61 7.33
CA ILE A 65 0.29 -11.64 6.35
C ILE A 65 1.61 -11.74 7.11
N ASP A 66 2.46 -12.66 6.69
CA ASP A 66 3.82 -12.76 7.19
C ASP A 66 4.72 -11.69 6.54
N PHE A 67 4.75 -10.51 7.17
CA PHE A 67 5.67 -9.45 6.77
C PHE A 67 7.10 -9.64 7.29
N LYS A 68 7.30 -10.58 8.21
CA LYS A 68 8.60 -10.79 8.86
C LYS A 68 9.45 -11.82 8.15
N ARG A 69 8.81 -12.81 7.51
CA ARG A 69 9.51 -13.87 6.75
C ARG A 69 10.64 -14.49 7.56
N ARG A 70 10.34 -14.94 8.80
CA ARG A 70 11.36 -15.40 9.76
C ARG A 70 11.84 -16.83 9.57
N LYS A 71 11.13 -17.66 8.81
CA LYS A 71 11.51 -19.05 8.55
C LYS A 71 12.62 -19.08 7.52
N ASP A 72 13.87 -19.01 8.00
CA ASP A 72 15.04 -19.05 7.14
C ASP A 72 15.36 -20.50 6.75
N ASP A 73 15.92 -20.67 5.54
CA ASP A 73 16.39 -21.92 4.96
C ASP A 73 15.34 -23.04 4.85
N ILE A 74 14.06 -22.76 5.12
CA ILE A 74 12.94 -23.69 4.95
C ILE A 74 12.24 -23.35 3.63
N PRO A 75 12.24 -24.27 2.65
CA PRO A 75 11.56 -24.03 1.37
C PRO A 75 10.04 -24.00 1.58
N ALA A 76 9.37 -23.11 0.87
CA ALA A 76 7.92 -23.00 0.82
C ALA A 76 7.42 -23.11 -0.62
N THR A 77 6.27 -23.74 -0.82
CA THR A 77 5.63 -23.85 -2.14
C THR A 77 4.39 -22.94 -2.19
N VAL A 78 4.20 -22.23 -3.30
CA VAL A 78 3.02 -21.42 -3.53
C VAL A 78 1.83 -22.34 -3.83
N VAL A 79 0.83 -22.31 -2.97
CA VAL A 79 -0.39 -23.14 -3.08
C VAL A 79 -1.46 -22.44 -3.89
N ALA A 80 -1.66 -21.14 -3.67
CA ALA A 80 -2.70 -20.35 -4.32
C ALA A 80 -2.36 -18.86 -4.33
N ILE A 81 -2.94 -18.12 -5.28
CA ILE A 81 -2.98 -16.66 -5.28
C ILE A 81 -4.41 -16.24 -4.98
N GLU A 82 -4.59 -15.35 -4.00
CA GLU A 82 -5.89 -14.96 -3.48
C GLU A 82 -6.08 -13.43 -3.47
N TYR A 83 -7.33 -13.00 -3.58
CA TYR A 83 -7.73 -11.61 -3.40
C TYR A 83 -7.83 -11.24 -1.92
N ASP A 84 -7.27 -10.11 -1.52
CA ASP A 84 -7.44 -9.54 -0.18
C ASP A 84 -8.20 -8.21 -0.22
N PRO A 85 -9.40 -8.09 0.41
CA PRO A 85 -10.17 -6.85 0.43
C PRO A 85 -9.56 -5.74 1.30
N ASN A 86 -8.47 -6.01 2.02
CA ASN A 86 -7.82 -5.04 2.92
C ASN A 86 -6.63 -4.34 2.29
N ARG A 87 -6.21 -4.79 1.09
CA ARG A 87 -5.06 -4.24 0.37
C ARG A 87 -5.30 -4.20 -1.13
N THR A 88 -4.47 -3.47 -1.83
CA THR A 88 -4.52 -3.35 -3.28
C THR A 88 -3.81 -4.50 -3.98
N ALA A 89 -2.78 -5.08 -3.34
CA ALA A 89 -2.03 -6.21 -3.85
C ALA A 89 -2.77 -7.53 -3.62
N ASN A 90 -2.63 -8.49 -4.55
CA ASN A 90 -2.99 -9.87 -4.31
C ASN A 90 -2.04 -10.50 -3.28
N ILE A 91 -2.47 -11.57 -2.63
CA ILE A 91 -1.69 -12.34 -1.66
C ILE A 91 -1.48 -13.76 -2.15
N ALA A 92 -0.35 -14.36 -1.80
CA ALA A 92 -0.08 -15.75 -2.10
C ALA A 92 -0.13 -16.57 -0.81
N LEU A 93 -0.87 -17.68 -0.84
CA LEU A 93 -0.84 -18.70 0.19
C LEU A 93 0.35 -19.60 -0.09
N ILE A 94 1.28 -19.66 0.84
CA ILE A 94 2.44 -20.56 0.79
C ILE A 94 2.32 -21.64 1.85
N CYS A 95 2.87 -22.80 1.56
CA CYS A 95 3.01 -23.91 2.49
C CYS A 95 4.51 -24.23 2.62
N TYR A 96 5.04 -24.14 3.84
CA TYR A 96 6.41 -24.52 4.13
C TYR A 96 6.56 -26.04 4.15
N ALA A 97 7.79 -26.53 4.03
CA ALA A 97 8.08 -27.97 4.06
C ALA A 97 7.67 -28.65 5.38
N ASP A 98 7.57 -27.88 6.47
CA ASP A 98 7.09 -28.33 7.79
C ASP A 98 5.54 -28.35 7.90
N GLY A 99 4.81 -28.04 6.83
CA GLY A 99 3.35 -28.01 6.79
C GLY A 99 2.70 -26.70 7.25
N GLU A 100 3.44 -25.73 7.81
CA GLU A 100 2.87 -24.45 8.19
C GLU A 100 2.48 -23.63 6.97
N LYS A 101 1.28 -23.05 7.01
CA LYS A 101 0.78 -22.16 5.96
C LYS A 101 0.93 -20.70 6.38
N ALA A 102 1.29 -19.85 5.43
CA ALA A 102 1.38 -18.40 5.63
C ALA A 102 0.90 -17.64 4.39
N TYR A 103 0.42 -16.42 4.61
CA TYR A 103 0.18 -15.49 3.51
C TYR A 103 1.36 -14.54 3.33
N ILE A 104 1.72 -14.29 2.09
CA ILE A 104 2.71 -13.27 1.69
C ILE A 104 2.09 -12.34 0.65
N LEU A 105 2.72 -11.21 0.38
CA LEU A 105 2.37 -10.39 -0.80
C LEU A 105 2.74 -11.16 -2.06
N ALA A 106 1.85 -11.24 -3.03
CA ALA A 106 2.14 -11.88 -4.30
C ALA A 106 2.95 -10.93 -5.18
N PRO A 107 4.22 -11.24 -5.50
CA PRO A 107 4.98 -10.47 -6.49
C PRO A 107 4.48 -10.75 -7.90
N ASN A 108 4.77 -9.84 -8.80
CA ASN A 108 4.47 -9.99 -10.22
C ASN A 108 5.22 -11.18 -10.82
N GLY A 109 4.53 -12.00 -11.61
CA GLY A 109 5.10 -13.19 -12.24
C GLY A 109 5.18 -14.43 -11.33
N LEU A 110 4.66 -14.37 -10.10
CA LEU A 110 4.57 -15.53 -9.24
C LEU A 110 3.46 -16.48 -9.73
N THR A 111 3.76 -17.75 -9.80
CA THR A 111 2.80 -18.81 -10.20
C THR A 111 2.59 -19.83 -9.10
N VAL A 112 1.47 -20.54 -9.14
CA VAL A 112 1.21 -21.68 -8.26
C VAL A 112 2.26 -22.77 -8.53
N GLY A 113 2.75 -23.42 -7.48
CA GLY A 113 3.85 -24.42 -7.56
C GLY A 113 5.25 -23.80 -7.48
N SER A 114 5.41 -22.49 -7.57
CA SER A 114 6.72 -21.85 -7.39
C SER A 114 7.29 -22.14 -6.01
N LYS A 115 8.58 -22.46 -5.94
CA LYS A 115 9.32 -22.64 -4.68
C LYS A 115 9.94 -21.33 -4.25
N LEU A 116 9.75 -20.98 -2.98
CA LEU A 116 10.27 -19.78 -2.33
C LEU A 116 11.14 -20.14 -1.15
N MET A 117 12.13 -19.32 -0.88
CA MET A 117 13.02 -19.46 0.27
C MET A 117 13.30 -18.10 0.92
N ASN A 118 13.54 -18.11 2.22
CA ASN A 118 13.98 -16.94 2.98
C ASN A 118 15.35 -17.21 3.55
N GLY A 119 16.10 -16.16 3.87
CA GLY A 119 17.39 -16.26 4.54
C GLY A 119 18.55 -15.79 3.68
N GLU A 120 19.75 -15.90 4.22
CA GLU A 120 20.97 -15.43 3.56
C GLU A 120 21.38 -16.27 2.36
N LYS A 121 21.05 -17.56 2.40
CA LYS A 121 21.37 -18.54 1.35
C LYS A 121 20.32 -18.63 0.25
N ALA A 122 19.23 -17.85 0.36
CA ALA A 122 18.17 -17.87 -0.63
C ALA A 122 18.69 -17.34 -1.98
N GLU A 123 18.29 -17.99 -3.07
CA GLU A 123 18.61 -17.56 -4.43
C GLU A 123 17.95 -16.21 -4.75
N ILE A 124 18.55 -15.46 -5.68
CA ILE A 124 18.03 -14.18 -6.16
C ILE A 124 16.90 -14.43 -7.16
N ARG A 125 15.75 -14.91 -6.65
CA ARG A 125 14.54 -15.19 -7.43
C ARG A 125 13.37 -14.36 -6.91
N VAL A 126 12.44 -14.04 -7.80
CA VAL A 126 11.23 -13.29 -7.47
C VAL A 126 10.45 -14.00 -6.35
N GLY A 127 10.12 -13.28 -5.29
CA GLY A 127 9.40 -13.80 -4.13
C GLY A 127 10.28 -14.28 -2.98
N ASN A 128 11.57 -14.49 -3.18
CA ASN A 128 12.52 -14.81 -2.11
C ASN A 128 12.81 -13.59 -1.24
N CYS A 129 13.02 -13.81 0.05
CA CYS A 129 13.28 -12.76 1.02
C CYS A 129 14.70 -12.89 1.58
N LEU A 130 15.52 -11.86 1.35
CA LEU A 130 16.92 -11.82 1.76
C LEU A 130 17.25 -10.53 2.53
N PRO A 131 18.33 -10.54 3.33
CA PRO A 131 18.94 -9.30 3.82
C PRO A 131 19.44 -8.45 2.64
N LEU A 132 19.35 -7.13 2.76
CA LEU A 132 19.80 -6.21 1.70
C LEU A 132 21.28 -6.38 1.33
N GLN A 133 22.10 -6.83 2.26
CA GLN A 133 23.52 -7.14 2.01
C GLN A 133 23.71 -8.19 0.90
N ASN A 134 22.81 -9.16 0.80
CA ASN A 134 22.93 -10.28 -0.13
C ASN A 134 22.22 -10.03 -1.48
N ILE A 135 21.47 -8.90 -1.60
CA ILE A 135 20.76 -8.56 -2.84
C ILE A 135 21.67 -7.72 -3.74
N PRO A 136 21.85 -8.02 -5.03
CA PRO A 136 22.66 -7.21 -5.96
C PRO A 136 22.13 -5.79 -6.11
N ILE A 137 23.03 -4.86 -6.37
CA ILE A 137 22.69 -3.46 -6.73
C ILE A 137 21.91 -3.47 -8.04
N GLY A 138 20.95 -2.56 -8.20
CA GLY A 138 20.07 -2.46 -9.35
C GLY A 138 18.80 -3.33 -9.26
N THR A 139 18.75 -4.30 -8.34
CA THR A 139 17.61 -5.21 -8.19
C THR A 139 16.35 -4.46 -7.72
N GLN A 140 15.21 -4.83 -8.29
CA GLN A 140 13.90 -4.39 -7.82
C GLN A 140 13.47 -5.23 -6.62
N ILE A 141 13.01 -4.55 -5.58
CA ILE A 141 12.62 -5.16 -4.31
C ILE A 141 11.31 -4.55 -3.78
N HIS A 142 10.62 -5.30 -2.95
CA HIS A 142 9.39 -4.86 -2.26
C HIS A 142 9.37 -5.40 -0.82
N ASN A 143 8.33 -5.07 -0.06
CA ASN A 143 8.14 -5.51 1.32
C ASN A 143 9.38 -5.28 2.19
N ILE A 144 9.92 -4.06 2.17
CA ILE A 144 11.21 -3.72 2.74
C ILE A 144 11.07 -3.37 4.22
N GLU A 145 11.93 -3.89 5.06
CA GLU A 145 12.03 -3.50 6.47
C GLU A 145 12.70 -2.13 6.63
N LEU A 146 12.27 -1.39 7.65
CA LEU A 146 12.93 -0.15 8.12
C LEU A 146 13.87 -0.39 9.29
N TYR A 147 13.57 -1.41 10.09
CA TYR A 147 14.36 -1.84 11.23
C TYR A 147 14.44 -3.37 11.22
N PRO A 148 15.61 -3.95 11.50
CA PRO A 148 15.80 -5.40 11.46
C PRO A 148 14.76 -6.15 12.32
N GLY A 149 14.17 -7.21 11.77
CA GLY A 149 13.23 -8.08 12.45
C GLY A 149 11.82 -7.49 12.74
N LYS A 150 11.57 -6.24 12.36
CA LYS A 150 10.26 -5.60 12.54
C LYS A 150 9.22 -6.04 11.51
N GLY A 151 9.68 -6.57 10.40
CA GLY A 151 8.86 -6.93 9.24
C GLY A 151 8.76 -5.80 8.21
N GLY A 152 8.40 -6.14 6.99
CA GLY A 152 8.33 -5.21 5.87
C GLY A 152 7.32 -4.10 6.09
N GLN A 153 7.73 -2.86 5.86
CA GLN A 153 6.93 -1.66 6.07
C GLN A 153 6.81 -0.80 4.82
N LEU A 154 7.81 -0.82 3.94
CA LEU A 154 7.85 -0.05 2.71
C LEU A 154 7.47 -0.91 1.50
N VAL A 155 6.95 -0.28 0.47
CA VAL A 155 6.68 -0.89 -0.86
C VAL A 155 5.83 -2.15 -0.75
N ARG A 156 4.56 -1.99 -0.33
CA ARG A 156 3.62 -3.10 -0.13
C ARG A 156 2.34 -2.98 -0.97
N SER A 157 2.16 -1.86 -1.65
CA SER A 157 0.98 -1.62 -2.50
C SER A 157 1.17 -2.24 -3.88
N ALA A 158 0.06 -2.56 -4.54
CA ALA A 158 0.02 -3.11 -5.88
C ALA A 158 0.89 -2.33 -6.87
N GLY A 159 1.62 -3.02 -7.73
CA GLY A 159 2.44 -2.44 -8.79
C GLY A 159 3.68 -1.68 -8.31
N ASN A 160 3.95 -1.60 -7.01
CA ASN A 160 5.09 -0.84 -6.51
C ASN A 160 6.35 -1.70 -6.40
N SER A 161 7.49 -1.09 -6.69
CA SER A 161 8.83 -1.62 -6.45
C SER A 161 9.76 -0.50 -5.97
N ALA A 162 10.78 -0.83 -5.22
CA ALA A 162 11.92 0.04 -4.94
C ALA A 162 13.15 -0.56 -5.60
N GLN A 163 14.15 0.25 -5.90
CA GLN A 163 15.41 -0.19 -6.47
C GLN A 163 16.53 -0.02 -5.45
N LEU A 164 17.36 -1.04 -5.29
CA LEU A 164 18.57 -1.00 -4.49
C LEU A 164 19.66 -0.27 -5.30
N MET A 165 20.05 0.93 -4.87
CA MET A 165 20.95 1.78 -5.63
C MET A 165 22.43 1.61 -5.23
N ALA A 166 22.69 1.52 -3.93
CA ALA A 166 24.05 1.41 -3.40
C ALA A 166 24.05 0.72 -2.04
N LYS A 167 25.20 0.21 -1.64
CA LYS A 167 25.49 -0.34 -0.32
C LYS A 167 26.76 0.31 0.20
N GLU A 168 26.65 1.03 1.32
CA GLU A 168 27.77 1.76 1.90
C GLU A 168 27.84 1.54 3.42
N GLY A 169 28.90 0.91 3.89
CA GLY A 169 29.08 0.58 5.29
C GLY A 169 27.89 -0.17 5.89
N LYS A 170 27.21 0.43 6.85
CA LYS A 170 26.06 -0.18 7.56
C LYS A 170 24.70 0.08 6.90
N TYR A 171 24.67 0.78 5.77
CA TYR A 171 23.42 1.21 5.13
C TYR A 171 23.34 0.81 3.66
N ALA A 172 22.13 0.55 3.22
CA ALA A 172 21.75 0.37 1.83
C ALA A 172 20.89 1.58 1.39
N THR A 173 21.22 2.19 0.25
CA THR A 173 20.46 3.31 -0.33
C THR A 173 19.41 2.76 -1.29
N LEU A 174 18.16 3.09 -1.03
CA LEU A 174 16.99 2.67 -1.79
C LEU A 174 16.34 3.85 -2.50
N ARG A 175 16.00 3.67 -3.76
CA ARG A 175 15.10 4.55 -4.51
C ARG A 175 13.67 4.04 -4.35
N LEU A 176 12.84 4.80 -3.63
CA LEU A 176 11.45 4.47 -3.36
C LEU A 176 10.53 4.84 -4.56
N PRO A 177 9.30 4.28 -4.64
CA PRO A 177 8.34 4.62 -5.70
C PRO A 177 8.01 6.12 -5.78
N SER A 178 8.11 6.84 -4.66
CA SER A 178 7.92 8.30 -4.60
C SER A 178 9.05 9.11 -5.23
N GLY A 179 10.17 8.47 -5.64
CA GLY A 179 11.40 9.13 -6.07
C GLY A 179 12.36 9.52 -4.93
N GLU A 180 11.94 9.38 -3.66
CA GLU A 180 12.80 9.60 -2.50
C GLU A 180 13.94 8.58 -2.47
N MET A 181 15.16 9.04 -2.26
CA MET A 181 16.32 8.18 -1.97
C MET A 181 16.57 8.15 -0.48
N ARG A 182 16.52 6.95 0.09
CA ARG A 182 16.57 6.73 1.53
C ARG A 182 17.55 5.62 1.91
N MET A 183 18.27 5.85 2.98
CA MET A 183 19.12 4.84 3.62
C MET A 183 18.31 3.95 4.57
N VAL A 184 18.60 2.66 4.53
CA VAL A 184 18.05 1.63 5.41
C VAL A 184 19.19 0.76 5.89
N PRO A 185 19.21 0.26 7.15
CA PRO A 185 20.25 -0.64 7.61
C PRO A 185 20.40 -1.87 6.70
N ILE A 186 21.63 -2.24 6.38
CA ILE A 186 21.93 -3.29 5.38
C ILE A 186 21.45 -4.68 5.81
N ILE A 187 21.26 -4.90 7.12
CA ILE A 187 20.75 -6.13 7.72
C ILE A 187 19.23 -6.28 7.50
N CYS A 188 18.51 -5.18 7.21
CA CYS A 188 17.08 -5.22 6.94
C CYS A 188 16.77 -6.14 5.77
N ARG A 189 15.64 -6.85 5.87
CA ARG A 189 15.19 -7.78 4.83
C ARG A 189 14.30 -7.09 3.80
N ALA A 190 14.35 -7.61 2.59
CA ALA A 190 13.45 -7.24 1.50
C ALA A 190 13.11 -8.46 0.64
N THR A 191 11.98 -8.43 -0.02
CA THR A 191 11.56 -9.46 -0.97
C THR A 191 11.90 -9.01 -2.39
N ILE A 192 12.46 -9.91 -3.20
CA ILE A 192 12.88 -9.64 -4.57
C ILE A 192 11.65 -9.53 -5.48
N GLY A 193 11.70 -8.59 -6.42
CA GLY A 193 10.68 -8.36 -7.43
C GLY A 193 9.76 -7.18 -7.13
N GLN A 194 8.79 -6.97 -8.01
CA GLN A 194 7.73 -5.96 -7.93
C GLN A 194 6.46 -6.58 -7.34
N VAL A 195 5.68 -5.83 -6.59
CA VAL A 195 4.35 -6.29 -6.12
C VAL A 195 3.42 -6.49 -7.32
N GLY A 196 2.69 -7.59 -7.33
CA GLY A 196 1.70 -7.92 -8.38
C GLY A 196 0.50 -6.98 -8.44
N ASN A 197 -0.50 -7.32 -9.28
CA ASN A 197 -1.69 -6.50 -9.55
C ASN A 197 -1.35 -5.10 -10.09
N ILE A 198 -0.46 -5.03 -11.09
CA ILE A 198 0.11 -3.80 -11.64
C ILE A 198 -0.99 -2.86 -12.14
N ASP A 199 -2.02 -3.38 -12.80
CA ASP A 199 -3.10 -2.59 -13.41
C ASP A 199 -4.11 -2.03 -12.42
N HIS A 200 -3.92 -2.25 -11.11
CA HIS A 200 -4.82 -1.76 -10.07
C HIS A 200 -5.03 -0.24 -10.13
N GLU A 201 -4.00 0.51 -10.47
CA GLU A 201 -4.04 1.97 -10.58
C GLU A 201 -4.91 2.46 -11.75
N LEU A 202 -5.03 1.66 -12.81
CA LEU A 202 -5.80 1.97 -14.01
C LEU A 202 -7.31 1.73 -13.85
N ILE A 203 -7.74 1.14 -12.72
CA ILE A 203 -9.15 0.82 -12.48
C ILE A 203 -9.94 2.08 -12.18
N ASN A 204 -10.95 2.35 -13.01
CA ASN A 204 -11.91 3.43 -12.78
C ASN A 204 -13.14 2.92 -12.03
N ILE A 205 -13.40 3.47 -10.85
CA ILE A 205 -14.50 3.06 -9.99
C ILE A 205 -15.87 3.34 -10.63
N GLY A 206 -16.01 4.43 -11.39
CA GLY A 206 -17.14 4.79 -12.21
C GLY A 206 -18.40 5.28 -11.46
N LYS A 207 -18.63 4.87 -10.21
CA LYS A 207 -19.83 5.28 -9.45
C LYS A 207 -19.60 5.45 -7.94
N ALA A 208 -20.36 6.35 -7.32
CA ALA A 208 -20.28 6.63 -5.88
C ALA A 208 -20.59 5.41 -5.01
N GLY A 209 -21.49 4.51 -5.44
CA GLY A 209 -21.82 3.29 -4.71
C GLY A 209 -20.64 2.35 -4.52
N ARG A 210 -19.73 2.21 -5.51
CA ARG A 210 -18.50 1.43 -5.35
C ARG A 210 -17.56 2.05 -4.31
N LYS A 211 -17.43 3.40 -4.27
CA LYS A 211 -16.69 4.09 -3.19
C LYS A 211 -17.30 3.82 -1.82
N ARG A 212 -18.65 3.81 -1.73
CA ARG A 212 -19.36 3.47 -0.48
C ARG A 212 -19.02 2.05 -0.02
N HIS A 213 -18.98 1.07 -0.92
CA HIS A 213 -18.58 -0.31 -0.60
C HIS A 213 -17.12 -0.41 -0.14
N MET A 214 -16.25 0.50 -0.57
CA MET A 214 -14.86 0.59 -0.08
C MET A 214 -14.75 1.19 1.33
N GLY A 215 -15.87 1.67 1.91
CA GLY A 215 -15.89 2.30 3.22
C GLY A 215 -15.62 3.81 3.19
N ILE A 216 -15.69 4.42 2.01
CA ILE A 216 -15.52 5.87 1.83
C ILE A 216 -16.89 6.53 1.87
N ARG A 217 -17.11 7.44 2.82
CA ARG A 217 -18.33 8.22 2.92
C ARG A 217 -18.27 9.43 2.00
N PRO A 218 -19.44 10.00 1.58
CA PRO A 218 -19.49 11.23 0.79
C PRO A 218 -18.79 12.38 1.50
N THR A 219 -18.14 13.24 0.71
CA THR A 219 -17.48 14.45 1.17
C THR A 219 -18.24 15.66 0.69
N VAL A 220 -18.59 16.55 1.60
CA VAL A 220 -19.19 17.84 1.30
C VAL A 220 -18.06 18.87 1.21
N ARG A 221 -18.06 19.68 0.15
CA ARG A 221 -17.08 20.76 -0.03
C ARG A 221 -17.41 21.93 0.88
N GLY A 222 -16.40 22.64 1.38
CA GLY A 222 -16.58 23.75 2.33
C GLY A 222 -17.41 24.93 1.81
N SER A 223 -17.40 25.17 0.49
CA SER A 223 -18.15 26.29 -0.14
C SER A 223 -19.68 26.14 -0.12
N VAL A 224 -20.21 24.96 0.23
CA VAL A 224 -21.65 24.71 0.38
C VAL A 224 -22.09 24.59 1.84
N MET A 225 -21.18 24.88 2.76
CA MET A 225 -21.44 24.92 4.20
C MET A 225 -21.75 26.36 4.66
N ASN A 226 -22.23 26.49 5.90
CA ASN A 226 -22.43 27.80 6.51
C ASN A 226 -21.06 28.41 6.92
N PRO A 227 -21.01 29.76 7.12
CA PRO A 227 -19.77 30.45 7.49
C PRO A 227 -19.17 29.98 8.81
N ASN A 228 -20.00 29.51 9.77
CA ASN A 228 -19.54 28.94 11.03
C ASN A 228 -18.93 27.53 10.91
N ASP A 229 -19.28 26.77 9.85
CA ASP A 229 -18.84 25.38 9.67
C ASP A 229 -17.53 25.28 8.87
N HIS A 230 -17.29 26.25 7.99
CA HIS A 230 -16.11 26.22 7.13
C HIS A 230 -15.69 27.65 6.72
N PRO A 231 -14.36 27.94 6.67
CA PRO A 231 -13.85 29.25 6.20
C PRO A 231 -14.23 29.64 4.76
N HIS A 232 -14.70 28.70 3.96
CA HIS A 232 -15.22 28.93 2.61
C HIS A 232 -16.75 28.97 2.56
N GLY A 233 -17.40 28.86 3.70
CA GLY A 233 -18.86 28.83 3.79
C GLY A 233 -19.48 30.22 3.60
N GLY A 234 -20.78 30.23 3.30
CA GLY A 234 -21.56 31.43 3.08
C GLY A 234 -21.61 31.89 1.64
N GLY A 235 -22.28 33.02 1.42
CA GLY A 235 -22.57 33.60 0.11
C GLY A 235 -23.79 33.00 -0.55
N GLU A 236 -24.16 33.54 -1.72
CA GLU A 236 -25.33 33.15 -2.48
C GLU A 236 -24.95 32.43 -3.77
N GLY A 237 -25.72 31.39 -4.13
CA GLY A 237 -25.50 30.62 -5.35
C GLY A 237 -24.16 29.87 -5.39
N LYS A 238 -23.44 29.99 -6.50
CA LYS A 238 -22.10 29.39 -6.68
C LYS A 238 -21.00 30.35 -6.22
N THR A 239 -20.89 30.56 -4.94
CA THR A 239 -19.86 31.44 -4.36
C THR A 239 -18.46 30.86 -4.54
N GLY A 240 -17.49 31.68 -4.89
CA GLY A 240 -16.08 31.36 -4.93
C GLY A 240 -15.47 31.15 -3.53
N ILE A 241 -14.20 30.79 -3.46
CA ILE A 241 -13.51 30.55 -2.20
C ILE A 241 -13.29 31.83 -1.39
N GLY A 242 -13.20 32.99 -2.05
CA GLY A 242 -13.03 34.33 -1.42
C GLY A 242 -11.70 34.50 -0.68
N ARG A 243 -10.68 33.66 -0.98
CA ARG A 243 -9.36 33.66 -0.36
C ARG A 243 -8.26 33.42 -1.41
N PRO A 244 -7.02 33.88 -1.19
CA PRO A 244 -5.91 33.67 -2.12
C PRO A 244 -5.63 32.17 -2.41
N SER A 245 -5.92 31.29 -1.46
CA SER A 245 -5.78 29.84 -1.63
C SER A 245 -6.81 29.08 -0.80
N PRO A 246 -7.15 27.82 -1.20
CA PRO A 246 -8.04 26.99 -0.42
C PRO A 246 -7.48 26.69 0.98
N VAL A 247 -8.35 26.68 1.98
CA VAL A 247 -7.99 26.33 3.35
C VAL A 247 -8.80 25.14 3.87
N THR A 248 -8.29 24.51 4.91
CA THR A 248 -8.97 23.44 5.63
C THR A 248 -10.06 24.03 6.54
N PRO A 249 -10.98 23.21 7.12
CA PRO A 249 -11.95 23.68 8.11
C PRO A 249 -11.33 24.42 9.31
N TRP A 250 -10.06 24.16 9.58
CA TRP A 250 -9.31 24.82 10.67
C TRP A 250 -8.47 26.02 10.19
N GLY A 251 -8.69 26.51 8.98
CA GLY A 251 -8.03 27.70 8.43
C GLY A 251 -6.59 27.49 7.91
N LYS A 252 -6.05 26.28 7.98
CA LYS A 252 -4.72 25.98 7.43
C LYS A 252 -4.77 25.87 5.92
N PRO A 253 -3.72 26.29 5.16
CA PRO A 253 -3.65 26.06 3.73
C PRO A 253 -3.89 24.59 3.36
N ALA A 254 -4.81 24.34 2.42
CA ALA A 254 -5.14 22.97 1.98
C ALA A 254 -4.13 22.43 0.96
N LEU A 255 -3.50 23.32 0.17
CA LEU A 255 -2.54 23.00 -0.86
C LEU A 255 -1.17 23.59 -0.52
N GLY A 256 -0.11 22.89 -0.89
CA GLY A 256 1.28 23.36 -0.81
C GLY A 256 1.90 23.40 0.60
N LEU A 257 1.15 23.22 1.67
CA LEU A 257 1.68 23.24 3.04
C LEU A 257 2.56 22.01 3.32
N LYS A 258 3.83 22.24 3.63
CA LYS A 258 4.76 21.20 4.06
C LYS A 258 4.49 20.84 5.52
N THR A 259 3.88 19.68 5.75
CA THR A 259 3.49 19.20 7.10
C THR A 259 4.59 18.39 7.81
N ARG A 260 5.65 17.96 7.10
CA ARG A 260 6.77 17.25 7.70
C ARG A 260 7.53 18.17 8.66
N LYS A 261 7.73 17.74 9.91
CA LYS A 261 8.52 18.50 10.90
C LYS A 261 9.97 18.63 10.43
N LYS A 262 10.53 19.86 10.49
CA LYS A 262 11.91 20.14 10.06
C LYS A 262 12.95 19.27 10.79
N ASN A 263 12.82 19.13 12.11
CA ASN A 263 13.77 18.41 12.98
C ASN A 263 13.37 16.93 13.20
N LYS A 264 12.84 16.25 12.19
CA LYS A 264 12.51 14.83 12.32
C LYS A 264 13.79 13.99 12.27
N LYS A 265 14.02 13.11 13.27
CA LYS A 265 15.22 12.24 13.37
C LYS A 265 15.48 11.45 12.07
N SER A 266 14.42 11.01 11.38
CA SER A 266 14.53 10.27 10.12
C SER A 266 15.03 11.10 8.93
N ASN A 267 15.23 12.43 9.06
CA ASN A 267 15.82 13.23 7.99
C ASN A 267 17.26 12.83 7.70
N LYS A 268 18.01 12.38 8.72
CA LYS A 268 19.40 11.90 8.55
C LYS A 268 19.51 10.69 7.59
N LEU A 269 18.42 9.95 7.40
CA LEU A 269 18.36 8.78 6.53
C LEU A 269 17.84 9.08 5.12
N ILE A 270 17.48 10.33 4.82
CA ILE A 270 17.03 10.74 3.49
C ILE A 270 18.20 11.42 2.78
N VAL A 271 18.65 10.81 1.68
CA VAL A 271 19.71 11.35 0.83
C VAL A 271 19.13 12.40 -0.11
N ARG A 272 18.01 12.06 -0.75
CA ARG A 272 17.33 12.92 -1.72
C ARG A 272 15.82 12.88 -1.51
N THR A 273 15.19 14.05 -1.47
CA THR A 273 13.74 14.15 -1.36
C THR A 273 13.04 13.71 -2.66
N ARG A 274 11.74 13.45 -2.59
CA ARG A 274 10.92 13.15 -3.78
C ARG A 274 10.95 14.25 -4.83
N ASP A 275 11.18 15.52 -4.43
CA ASP A 275 11.28 16.68 -5.31
C ASP A 275 12.70 16.84 -5.91
N GLY A 276 13.56 15.86 -5.72
CA GLY A 276 14.91 15.86 -6.29
C GLY A 276 15.95 16.69 -5.55
N LYS A 277 15.61 17.28 -4.39
CA LYS A 277 16.53 18.09 -3.60
C LYS A 277 17.30 17.22 -2.61
N ASN A 278 18.60 17.44 -2.50
CA ASN A 278 19.40 16.80 -1.45
C ASN A 278 18.99 17.35 -0.08
N VAL A 279 18.93 16.48 0.90
CA VAL A 279 18.72 16.87 2.30
C VAL A 279 20.11 17.12 2.88
N LYS A 280 20.45 18.41 3.10
CA LYS A 280 21.66 18.79 3.83
C LYS A 280 21.53 18.50 5.31
#